data_e0f47362f7d0605ab94825ab0c99fc1f
#
_entry.id   e0f47362f7d0605ab94825ab0c99fc1f
#
_cell.length_a   1.000
_cell.length_b   1.000
_cell.length_c   1.000
_cell.angle_alpha   90.00
_cell.angle_beta   90.00
_cell.angle_gamma   90.00
#
_symmetry.space_group_name_H-M   'P 1'
#
loop_
_entity.id
_entity.type
_entity.pdbx_description
1 polymer ?
#
loop_
_entity_poly.entity_id
_entity_poly.type
_entity_poly.pdbx_seq_one_letter_code
_entity_poly.pdbx_strand_id
1 'polypeptide(L)'
;LRSYIYPLIKILILLILPNIYAQDDDTSTEIEVKLIVESKYEFHNRFGEYLEILQYQIKTNFDKLGKVTSIIHYGGEGKLQRKDIYYYNNDGFPVELSSYGPDGLLAWKNIFTYNEHNKITQEASYDPDGSLAWEDKYKYDKNDHLLEKVSYLVEDKKEYVSRTFRYNSQNQLAKETSYYPDGKRSSDFIYTYDFDGKLLEEKFYDYYKKLTLKDQYKYDRKDNLKEWILINKDGKLANNYEGIAEKSYQYNRKNNIIGIEMKNDQGNIVKKEIFQYGKDELLLKSVKFYVKFIFGKIHEIPIEKTTFQYERW
;
A
#
# COMPACT_ATOMS: atom_id res chain seq x y z
N LEU A 1 -2.50 -5.51 15.88
CA LEU A 1 -3.21 -4.40 15.18
C LEU A 1 -2.26 -3.36 14.56
N ARG A 2 -0.94 -3.38 14.87
CA ARG A 2 0.05 -2.41 14.34
C ARG A 2 0.68 -2.78 12.99
N SER A 3 0.51 -3.99 12.48
CA SER A 3 1.19 -4.48 11.26
C SER A 3 0.50 -4.14 9.92
N TYR A 4 -0.64 -3.42 9.94
CA TYR A 4 -1.41 -3.13 8.72
C TYR A 4 -1.23 -1.72 8.15
N ILE A 5 -0.41 -0.86 8.77
CA ILE A 5 -0.25 0.54 8.32
C ILE A 5 0.78 0.70 7.18
N TYR A 6 1.73 -0.24 7.03
CA TYR A 6 2.80 -0.16 6.03
C TYR A 6 2.41 -0.46 4.57
N PRO A 7 1.41 -1.32 4.24
CA PRO A 7 1.07 -1.58 2.84
C PRO A 7 0.40 -0.40 2.14
N LEU A 8 -0.34 0.45 2.86
CA LEU A 8 -1.10 1.56 2.26
C LEU A 8 -0.21 2.70 1.76
N ILE A 9 0.90 3.00 2.45
CA ILE A 9 1.87 4.02 1.99
C ILE A 9 2.61 3.53 0.75
N LYS A 10 2.98 2.24 0.67
CA LYS A 10 3.58 1.64 -0.54
C LYS A 10 2.65 1.68 -1.75
N ILE A 11 1.34 1.48 -1.56
CA ILE A 11 0.36 1.47 -2.66
C ILE A 11 0.13 2.89 -3.20
N LEU A 12 0.08 3.91 -2.35
CA LEU A 12 -0.13 5.28 -2.79
C LEU A 12 1.11 5.85 -3.50
N ILE A 13 2.29 5.58 -2.96
CA ILE A 13 3.58 5.93 -3.60
C ILE A 13 3.72 5.17 -4.93
N LEU A 14 3.34 3.88 -5.01
CA LEU A 14 3.37 3.09 -6.24
C LEU A 14 2.36 3.55 -7.31
N LEU A 15 1.24 4.17 -6.95
CA LEU A 15 0.30 4.76 -7.92
C LEU A 15 0.77 6.12 -8.46
N ILE A 16 1.61 6.83 -7.71
CA ILE A 16 2.18 8.13 -8.10
C ILE A 16 3.54 7.96 -8.80
N LEU A 17 4.34 6.96 -8.40
CA LEU A 17 5.71 6.75 -8.85
C LEU A 17 5.91 6.03 -10.20
N PRO A 18 4.97 5.25 -10.82
CA PRO A 18 5.25 4.61 -12.11
C PRO A 18 5.65 5.61 -13.21
N ASN A 19 5.13 6.85 -13.14
CA ASN A 19 5.47 7.89 -14.11
C ASN A 19 6.74 8.69 -13.73
N ILE A 20 7.28 8.49 -12.51
CA ILE A 20 8.52 9.12 -12.05
C ILE A 20 9.72 8.19 -12.31
N TYR A 21 9.50 6.86 -12.31
CA TYR A 21 10.56 5.84 -12.48
C TYR A 21 10.52 5.07 -13.80
N ALA A 22 9.56 5.34 -14.68
CA ALA A 22 9.47 4.68 -15.98
C ALA A 22 10.33 5.42 -17.01
N GLN A 23 11.65 5.25 -16.95
CA GLN A 23 12.51 5.42 -18.11
C GLN A 23 13.68 4.44 -18.05
N ASP A 24 14.00 3.91 -19.25
CA ASP A 24 14.99 2.90 -19.56
C ASP A 24 16.36 3.09 -18.87
N ASP A 25 17.01 1.97 -18.58
CA ASP A 25 18.42 1.84 -18.30
C ASP A 25 19.26 2.68 -19.27
N ASP A 26 19.84 3.76 -18.82
CA ASP A 26 21.07 4.37 -19.27
C ASP A 26 21.11 5.92 -19.33
N THR A 27 20.38 6.64 -18.46
CA THR A 27 20.74 8.04 -18.15
C THR A 27 20.21 8.40 -16.77
N SER A 28 21.06 9.01 -15.93
CA SER A 28 20.68 9.65 -14.67
C SER A 28 19.76 10.85 -14.95
N THR A 29 18.49 10.59 -15.21
CA THR A 29 17.48 11.64 -15.37
C THR A 29 17.19 12.24 -14.00
N GLU A 30 17.51 13.52 -13.80
CA GLU A 30 17.11 14.29 -12.63
C GLU A 30 15.58 14.19 -12.50
N ILE A 31 15.12 13.77 -11.33
CA ILE A 31 13.69 13.73 -11.06
C ILE A 31 13.20 15.16 -10.89
N GLU A 32 12.25 15.55 -11.74
CA GLU A 32 11.76 16.93 -11.76
C GLU A 32 10.99 17.33 -10.50
N VAL A 33 10.43 16.35 -9.73
CA VAL A 33 9.57 16.64 -8.57
C VAL A 33 10.38 16.76 -7.30
N LYS A 34 10.32 17.92 -6.65
CA LYS A 34 10.95 18.23 -5.36
C LYS A 34 10.03 17.99 -4.19
N LEU A 35 8.73 18.28 -4.36
CA LEU A 35 7.74 18.20 -3.30
C LEU A 35 6.40 17.75 -3.87
N ILE A 36 5.76 16.79 -3.16
CA ILE A 36 4.36 16.44 -3.37
C ILE A 36 3.57 16.86 -2.13
N VAL A 37 2.48 17.60 -2.34
CA VAL A 37 1.52 17.94 -1.30
C VAL A 37 0.23 17.20 -1.58
N GLU A 38 -0.07 16.20 -0.75
CA GLU A 38 -1.34 15.48 -0.73
C GLU A 38 -2.26 16.12 0.30
N SER A 39 -3.50 16.44 -0.09
CA SER A 39 -4.51 16.98 0.82
C SER A 39 -5.78 16.15 0.72
N LYS A 40 -6.25 15.61 1.85
CA LYS A 40 -7.47 14.81 1.93
C LYS A 40 -8.59 15.59 2.58
N TYR A 41 -9.75 15.58 1.93
CA TYR A 41 -10.98 16.22 2.38
C TYR A 41 -12.08 15.18 2.55
N GLU A 42 -12.96 15.41 3.53
CA GLU A 42 -14.27 14.75 3.64
C GLU A 42 -15.38 15.72 3.26
N PHE A 43 -16.47 15.17 2.73
CA PHE A 43 -17.65 15.96 2.38
C PHE A 43 -18.69 15.86 3.48
N HIS A 44 -19.10 17.01 4.01
CA HIS A 44 -20.18 17.13 4.98
C HIS A 44 -21.39 17.80 4.33
N ASN A 45 -22.54 17.12 4.37
CA ASN A 45 -23.78 17.71 3.87
C ASN A 45 -24.32 18.73 4.90
N ARG A 46 -24.50 19.98 4.46
CA ARG A 46 -25.21 21.02 5.20
C ARG A 46 -26.31 21.60 4.32
N PHE A 47 -27.55 21.33 4.69
CA PHE A 47 -28.75 21.86 3.99
C PHE A 47 -28.80 21.56 2.49
N GLY A 48 -28.25 20.39 2.07
CA GLY A 48 -28.22 19.96 0.66
C GLY A 48 -26.94 20.35 -0.10
N GLU A 49 -26.07 21.15 0.50
CA GLU A 49 -24.74 21.48 -0.04
C GLU A 49 -23.66 20.60 0.60
N TYR A 50 -22.67 20.19 -0.20
CA TYR A 50 -21.52 19.39 0.26
C TYR A 50 -20.33 20.31 0.49
N LEU A 51 -19.97 20.52 1.78
CA LEU A 51 -18.81 21.30 2.19
C LEU A 51 -17.59 20.38 2.31
N GLU A 52 -16.47 20.81 1.75
CA GLU A 52 -15.18 20.14 1.85
C GLU A 52 -14.49 20.51 3.16
N ILE A 53 -14.18 19.53 3.99
CA ILE A 53 -13.46 19.72 5.25
C ILE A 53 -12.13 19.00 5.16
N LEU A 54 -11.03 19.76 5.23
CA LEU A 54 -9.67 19.22 5.23
C LEU A 54 -9.49 18.30 6.46
N GLN A 55 -9.09 17.06 6.22
CA GLN A 55 -8.82 16.07 7.25
C GLN A 55 -7.34 16.01 7.60
N TYR A 56 -6.50 15.96 6.56
CA TYR A 56 -5.05 16.00 6.71
C TYR A 56 -4.35 16.52 5.46
N GLN A 57 -3.09 16.90 5.63
CA GLN A 57 -2.18 17.20 4.54
C GLN A 57 -0.86 16.45 4.80
N ILE A 58 -0.31 15.84 3.75
CA ILE A 58 1.00 15.18 3.77
C ILE A 58 1.90 15.88 2.76
N LYS A 59 3.11 16.26 3.21
CA LYS A 59 4.16 16.82 2.36
C LYS A 59 5.30 15.83 2.24
N THR A 60 5.55 15.32 1.04
CA THR A 60 6.66 14.42 0.75
C THR A 60 7.74 15.18 0.00
N ASN A 61 8.91 15.31 0.60
CA ASN A 61 10.07 15.97 0.01
C ASN A 61 11.02 14.95 -0.59
N PHE A 62 11.61 15.28 -1.72
CA PHE A 62 12.55 14.45 -2.46
C PHE A 62 13.88 15.18 -2.62
N ASP A 63 14.98 14.43 -2.79
CA ASP A 63 16.23 14.96 -3.30
C ASP A 63 16.24 14.96 -4.85
N LYS A 64 17.30 15.47 -5.46
CA LYS A 64 17.44 15.51 -6.92
C LYS A 64 17.54 14.13 -7.58
N LEU A 65 17.81 13.08 -6.82
CA LEU A 65 17.82 11.68 -7.27
C LEU A 65 16.47 11.00 -7.06
N GLY A 66 15.44 11.74 -6.59
CA GLY A 66 14.09 11.27 -6.32
C GLY A 66 13.93 10.42 -5.07
N LYS A 67 14.90 10.42 -4.17
CA LYS A 67 14.78 9.74 -2.89
C LYS A 67 13.95 10.59 -1.94
N VAL A 68 13.05 9.97 -1.20
CA VAL A 68 12.26 10.66 -0.16
C VAL A 68 13.18 11.09 0.97
N THR A 69 13.34 12.40 1.19
CA THR A 69 14.14 12.92 2.31
C THR A 69 13.32 13.10 3.57
N SER A 70 12.05 13.50 3.43
CA SER A 70 11.14 13.59 4.58
C SER A 70 9.68 13.50 4.18
N ILE A 71 8.84 13.04 5.13
CA ILE A 71 7.38 13.07 5.04
C ILE A 71 6.86 13.83 6.26
N ILE A 72 6.05 14.87 6.02
CA ILE A 72 5.52 15.73 7.07
C ILE A 72 3.99 15.63 7.06
N HIS A 73 3.42 15.28 8.20
CA HIS A 73 1.98 15.09 8.38
C HIS A 73 1.39 16.26 9.16
N TYR A 74 0.35 16.87 8.60
CA TYR A 74 -0.45 17.90 9.23
C TYR A 74 -1.89 17.43 9.40
N GLY A 75 -2.53 17.77 10.51
CA GLY A 75 -3.98 17.59 10.69
C GLY A 75 -4.79 18.62 9.90
N GLY A 76 -6.12 18.43 9.88
CA GLY A 76 -7.06 19.32 9.16
C GLY A 76 -6.99 20.80 9.58
N GLU A 77 -6.55 21.08 10.82
CA GLU A 77 -6.32 22.45 11.32
C GLU A 77 -4.95 23.03 10.91
N GLY A 78 -4.17 22.31 10.09
CA GLY A 78 -2.83 22.73 9.69
C GLY A 78 -1.74 22.55 10.77
N LYS A 79 -2.06 21.91 11.88
CA LYS A 79 -1.08 21.62 12.94
C LYS A 79 -0.21 20.43 12.57
N LEU A 80 1.10 20.57 12.79
CA LEU A 80 2.06 19.48 12.66
C LEU A 80 1.65 18.32 13.57
N GLN A 81 1.59 17.11 13.02
CA GLN A 81 1.32 15.89 13.77
C GLN A 81 2.55 15.00 13.88
N ARG A 82 3.33 14.89 12.78
CA ARG A 82 4.50 14.02 12.70
C ARG A 82 5.41 14.47 11.56
N LYS A 83 6.71 14.27 11.76
CA LYS A 83 7.72 14.42 10.71
C LYS A 83 8.61 13.17 10.68
N ASP A 84 8.66 12.52 9.53
CA ASP A 84 9.51 11.36 9.25
C ASP A 84 10.70 11.81 8.41
N ILE A 85 11.93 11.41 8.78
CA ILE A 85 13.18 11.74 8.06
C ILE A 85 13.87 10.43 7.68
N TYR A 86 14.29 10.34 6.42
CA TYR A 86 14.98 9.18 5.85
C TYR A 86 16.47 9.47 5.69
N TYR A 87 17.30 8.52 6.09
CA TYR A 87 18.74 8.54 5.90
C TYR A 87 19.15 7.36 5.03
N TYR A 88 20.09 7.58 4.12
CA TYR A 88 20.46 6.62 3.09
C TYR A 88 21.95 6.29 3.18
N ASN A 89 22.34 5.07 2.77
CA ASN A 89 23.72 4.72 2.54
C ASN A 89 24.21 5.27 1.17
N ASN A 90 25.51 5.06 0.87
CA ASN A 90 26.10 5.52 -0.38
C ASN A 90 25.47 4.88 -1.62
N ASP A 91 24.93 3.67 -1.50
CA ASP A 91 24.25 2.95 -2.59
C ASP A 91 22.79 3.40 -2.76
N GLY A 92 22.30 4.28 -1.89
CA GLY A 92 20.98 4.86 -1.97
C GLY A 92 19.87 4.04 -1.30
N PHE A 93 20.19 3.08 -0.45
CA PHE A 93 19.23 2.33 0.34
C PHE A 93 18.98 3.01 1.69
N PRO A 94 17.71 3.10 2.17
CA PRO A 94 17.41 3.71 3.46
C PRO A 94 18.01 2.88 4.59
N VAL A 95 18.85 3.48 5.44
CA VAL A 95 19.46 2.82 6.61
C VAL A 95 18.79 3.21 7.91
N GLU A 96 18.14 4.39 7.94
CA GLU A 96 17.39 4.85 9.09
C GLU A 96 16.14 5.63 8.65
N LEU A 97 15.05 5.42 9.37
CA LEU A 97 13.84 6.25 9.35
C LEU A 97 13.58 6.73 10.77
N SER A 98 13.72 8.04 11.01
CA SER A 98 13.45 8.67 12.29
C SER A 98 12.15 9.45 12.25
N SER A 99 11.24 9.17 13.19
CA SER A 99 9.94 9.82 13.31
C SER A 99 9.91 10.74 14.54
N TYR A 100 9.45 11.97 14.33
CA TYR A 100 9.39 13.03 15.33
C TYR A 100 7.94 13.46 15.57
N GLY A 101 7.60 13.68 16.83
CA GLY A 101 6.31 14.22 17.23
C GLY A 101 6.13 15.71 16.88
N PRO A 102 4.94 16.28 17.19
CA PRO A 102 4.66 17.69 16.94
C PRO A 102 5.51 18.65 17.78
N ASP A 103 6.06 18.18 18.89
CA ASP A 103 7.00 18.88 19.78
C ASP A 103 8.45 18.86 19.27
N GLY A 104 8.71 18.16 18.14
CA GLY A 104 10.04 17.99 17.57
C GLY A 104 10.90 16.94 18.27
N LEU A 105 10.38 16.22 19.28
CA LEU A 105 11.10 15.14 19.94
C LEU A 105 11.00 13.85 19.13
N LEU A 106 12.04 13.02 19.21
CA LEU A 106 12.05 11.69 18.58
C LEU A 106 10.92 10.86 19.22
N ALA A 107 10.05 10.30 18.38
CA ALA A 107 8.98 9.40 18.79
C ALA A 107 9.41 7.93 18.68
N TRP A 108 10.13 7.57 17.60
CA TRP A 108 10.71 6.24 17.36
C TRP A 108 11.66 6.33 16.16
N LYS A 109 12.47 5.30 15.97
CA LYS A 109 13.28 5.14 14.77
C LYS A 109 13.35 3.70 14.32
N ASN A 110 13.41 3.48 13.01
CA ASN A 110 13.71 2.18 12.39
C ASN A 110 15.11 2.19 11.81
N ILE A 111 15.83 1.09 11.98
CA ILE A 111 17.15 0.84 11.39
C ILE A 111 17.04 -0.35 10.46
N PHE A 112 17.66 -0.23 9.28
CA PHE A 112 17.66 -1.26 8.23
C PHE A 112 19.07 -1.71 7.95
N THR A 113 19.29 -3.01 7.83
CA THR A 113 20.56 -3.60 7.38
C THR A 113 20.34 -4.42 6.13
N TYR A 114 21.39 -4.51 5.30
CA TYR A 114 21.35 -5.14 3.99
C TYR A 114 22.50 -6.13 3.83
N ASN A 115 22.30 -7.14 2.97
CA ASN A 115 23.39 -8.01 2.51
C ASN A 115 24.12 -7.38 1.30
N GLU A 116 25.14 -8.08 0.79
CA GLU A 116 25.92 -7.69 -0.39
C GLU A 116 25.11 -7.57 -1.68
N HIS A 117 23.91 -8.20 -1.72
CA HIS A 117 22.96 -8.11 -2.83
C HIS A 117 21.88 -7.04 -2.61
N ASN A 118 22.08 -6.14 -1.63
CA ASN A 118 21.14 -5.07 -1.30
C ASN A 118 19.74 -5.55 -0.88
N LYS A 119 19.64 -6.77 -0.32
CA LYS A 119 18.40 -7.28 0.28
C LYS A 119 18.39 -6.96 1.77
N ILE A 120 17.26 -6.48 2.31
CA ILE A 120 17.09 -6.22 3.75
C ILE A 120 17.29 -7.51 4.53
N THR A 121 18.29 -7.55 5.41
CA THR A 121 18.54 -8.70 6.30
C THR A 121 17.95 -8.50 7.69
N GLN A 122 17.76 -7.24 8.10
CA GLN A 122 17.19 -6.89 9.38
C GLN A 122 16.48 -5.55 9.31
N GLU A 123 15.37 -5.45 10.01
CA GLU A 123 14.66 -4.22 10.31
C GLU A 123 14.35 -4.21 11.81
N ALA A 124 14.74 -3.16 12.51
CA ALA A 124 14.52 -3.01 13.95
C ALA A 124 13.97 -1.62 14.27
N SER A 125 13.00 -1.56 15.17
CA SER A 125 12.42 -0.30 15.68
C SER A 125 12.83 -0.07 17.10
N TYR A 126 13.16 1.18 17.41
CA TYR A 126 13.60 1.62 18.73
C TYR A 126 12.70 2.74 19.24
N ASP A 127 12.39 2.68 20.52
CA ASP A 127 11.73 3.75 21.26
C ASP A 127 12.70 4.94 21.49
N PRO A 128 12.21 6.12 21.92
CA PRO A 128 13.03 7.32 22.14
C PRO A 128 14.19 7.14 23.13
N ASP A 129 14.04 6.25 24.09
CA ASP A 129 15.05 5.93 25.11
C ASP A 129 16.13 4.95 24.59
N GLY A 130 16.01 4.51 23.32
CA GLY A 130 16.92 3.56 22.69
C GLY A 130 16.58 2.09 22.96
N SER A 131 15.48 1.80 23.68
CA SER A 131 15.03 0.42 23.88
C SER A 131 14.46 -0.17 22.58
N LEU A 132 14.70 -1.47 22.36
CA LEU A 132 14.20 -2.19 21.19
C LEU A 132 12.68 -2.40 21.34
N ALA A 133 11.89 -1.88 20.38
CA ALA A 133 10.45 -2.06 20.35
C ALA A 133 10.06 -3.34 19.58
N TRP A 134 10.71 -3.64 18.47
CA TRP A 134 10.57 -4.88 17.70
C TRP A 134 11.74 -5.06 16.74
N GLU A 135 11.95 -6.31 16.31
CA GLU A 135 12.98 -6.67 15.32
C GLU A 135 12.46 -7.79 14.42
N ASP A 136 12.74 -7.65 13.13
CA ASP A 136 12.52 -8.67 12.11
C ASP A 136 13.81 -8.96 11.35
N LYS A 137 14.13 -10.25 11.15
CA LYS A 137 15.25 -10.73 10.33
C LYS A 137 14.75 -11.51 9.13
N TYR A 138 15.45 -11.39 8.03
CA TYR A 138 15.08 -11.95 6.74
C TYR A 138 16.17 -12.89 6.23
N LYS A 139 15.77 -14.09 5.79
CA LYS A 139 16.68 -15.09 5.21
C LYS A 139 16.32 -15.33 3.76
N TYR A 140 17.31 -15.38 2.93
CA TYR A 140 17.19 -15.55 1.48
C TYR A 140 17.87 -16.85 1.01
N ASP A 141 17.42 -17.37 -0.14
CA ASP A 141 18.15 -18.41 -0.86
C ASP A 141 19.28 -17.83 -1.72
N LYS A 142 20.00 -18.70 -2.40
CA LYS A 142 21.10 -18.31 -3.32
C LYS A 142 20.65 -17.51 -4.54
N ASN A 143 19.36 -17.45 -4.82
CA ASN A 143 18.77 -16.68 -5.92
C ASN A 143 18.08 -15.40 -5.41
N ASP A 144 18.34 -14.99 -4.16
CA ASP A 144 17.75 -13.82 -3.49
C ASP A 144 16.22 -13.90 -3.26
N HIS A 145 15.66 -15.11 -3.27
CA HIS A 145 14.27 -15.29 -2.86
C HIS A 145 14.17 -15.31 -1.33
N LEU A 146 13.26 -14.52 -0.76
CA LEU A 146 12.98 -14.51 0.66
C LEU A 146 12.39 -15.85 1.10
N LEU A 147 13.09 -16.58 1.99
CA LEU A 147 12.65 -17.88 2.51
C LEU A 147 11.93 -17.77 3.84
N GLU A 148 12.45 -16.95 4.75
CA GLU A 148 11.95 -16.84 6.11
C GLU A 148 11.99 -15.39 6.59
N LYS A 149 10.98 -15.03 7.38
CA LYS A 149 10.97 -13.87 8.26
C LYS A 149 10.98 -14.39 9.70
N VAL A 150 11.95 -13.95 10.47
CA VAL A 150 12.12 -14.26 11.90
C VAL A 150 11.82 -13.00 12.68
N SER A 151 10.83 -13.06 13.58
CA SER A 151 10.44 -11.92 14.42
C SER A 151 10.93 -12.14 15.85
N TYR A 152 11.32 -11.06 16.52
CA TYR A 152 11.77 -11.07 17.90
C TYR A 152 10.66 -10.55 18.82
N LEU A 153 10.30 -11.37 19.81
CA LEU A 153 9.40 -11.01 20.90
C LEU A 153 10.21 -10.35 22.00
N VAL A 154 10.05 -9.04 22.15
CA VAL A 154 10.79 -8.23 23.14
C VAL A 154 10.47 -8.68 24.58
N GLU A 155 9.20 -8.94 24.88
CA GLU A 155 8.73 -9.38 26.20
C GLU A 155 9.36 -10.71 26.64
N ASP A 156 9.39 -11.68 25.73
CA ASP A 156 9.90 -13.03 25.98
C ASP A 156 11.39 -13.18 25.68
N LYS A 157 12.03 -12.14 25.12
CA LYS A 157 13.41 -12.15 24.61
C LYS A 157 13.71 -13.35 23.70
N LYS A 158 12.77 -13.67 22.82
CA LYS A 158 12.80 -14.88 21.98
C LYS A 158 12.52 -14.59 20.52
N GLU A 159 13.33 -15.20 19.65
CA GLU A 159 13.07 -15.25 18.22
C GLU A 159 12.13 -16.40 17.86
N TYR A 160 11.29 -16.17 16.83
CA TYR A 160 10.49 -17.23 16.23
C TYR A 160 10.33 -16.96 14.72
N VAL A 161 10.23 -18.03 13.93
CA VAL A 161 9.88 -17.90 12.51
C VAL A 161 8.43 -17.43 12.42
N SER A 162 8.23 -16.19 11.99
CA SER A 162 6.90 -15.61 11.86
C SER A 162 6.27 -15.91 10.51
N ARG A 163 7.08 -16.05 9.45
CA ARG A 163 6.62 -16.38 8.09
C ARG A 163 7.63 -17.22 7.33
N THR A 164 7.12 -18.08 6.43
CA THR A 164 7.92 -18.77 5.42
C THR A 164 7.33 -18.57 4.04
N PHE A 165 8.19 -18.59 3.01
CA PHE A 165 7.85 -18.31 1.62
C PHE A 165 8.31 -19.46 0.73
N ARG A 166 7.51 -19.82 -0.26
CA ARG A 166 7.83 -20.84 -1.26
C ARG A 166 7.51 -20.32 -2.66
N TYR A 167 8.35 -20.68 -3.60
CA TYR A 167 8.27 -20.21 -4.98
C TYR A 167 7.97 -21.39 -5.91
N ASN A 168 7.33 -21.10 -7.05
CA ASN A 168 7.10 -22.08 -8.12
C ASN A 168 8.36 -22.21 -9.01
N SER A 169 8.29 -23.05 -10.03
CA SER A 169 9.40 -23.27 -10.98
C SER A 169 9.73 -22.05 -11.85
N GLN A 170 8.86 -21.04 -11.87
CA GLN A 170 9.05 -19.78 -12.57
C GLN A 170 9.54 -18.65 -11.62
N ASN A 171 10.00 -19.01 -10.41
CA ASN A 171 10.48 -18.08 -9.38
C ASN A 171 9.41 -17.10 -8.86
N GLN A 172 8.11 -17.42 -9.00
CA GLN A 172 7.02 -16.62 -8.48
C GLN A 172 6.59 -17.15 -7.11
N LEU A 173 6.22 -16.25 -6.19
CA LEU A 173 5.73 -16.62 -4.86
C LEU A 173 4.47 -17.50 -4.98
N ALA A 174 4.58 -18.77 -4.65
CA ALA A 174 3.49 -19.74 -4.73
C ALA A 174 2.76 -19.91 -3.39
N LYS A 175 3.46 -19.71 -2.29
CA LYS A 175 2.90 -19.88 -0.95
C LYS A 175 3.61 -19.02 0.09
N GLU A 176 2.82 -18.38 0.96
CA GLU A 176 3.25 -17.77 2.22
C GLU A 176 2.57 -18.52 3.38
N THR A 177 3.32 -18.86 4.43
CA THR A 177 2.78 -19.45 5.65
C THR A 177 3.15 -18.59 6.83
N SER A 178 2.17 -18.21 7.63
CA SER A 178 2.35 -17.47 8.89
C SER A 178 2.30 -18.43 10.08
N TYR A 179 3.05 -18.09 11.13
CA TYR A 179 3.15 -18.88 12.35
C TYR A 179 2.90 -18.02 13.59
N TYR A 180 2.41 -18.65 14.65
CA TYR A 180 2.38 -18.10 15.99
C TYR A 180 3.76 -18.23 16.67
N PRO A 181 4.01 -17.47 17.77
CA PRO A 181 5.27 -17.57 18.52
C PRO A 181 5.57 -18.97 19.09
N ASP A 182 4.56 -19.81 19.29
CA ASP A 182 4.70 -21.21 19.72
C ASP A 182 5.11 -22.16 18.59
N GLY A 183 5.34 -21.62 17.38
CA GLY A 183 5.71 -22.36 16.17
C GLY A 183 4.55 -23.03 15.44
N LYS A 184 3.32 -22.92 15.96
CA LYS A 184 2.15 -23.47 15.26
C LYS A 184 1.79 -22.59 14.07
N ARG A 185 1.42 -23.22 12.97
CA ARG A 185 0.91 -22.54 11.78
C ARG A 185 -0.34 -21.71 12.11
N SER A 186 -0.37 -20.46 11.67
CA SER A 186 -1.50 -19.56 11.81
C SER A 186 -2.38 -19.57 10.56
N SER A 187 -1.78 -19.34 9.40
CA SER A 187 -2.51 -19.23 8.12
C SER A 187 -1.60 -19.53 6.93
N ASP A 188 -2.21 -19.77 5.76
CA ASP A 188 -1.53 -19.83 4.47
C ASP A 188 -2.19 -18.87 3.48
N PHE A 189 -1.36 -18.26 2.64
CA PHE A 189 -1.74 -17.68 1.36
C PHE A 189 -1.17 -18.55 0.23
N ILE A 190 -1.98 -18.86 -0.78
CA ILE A 190 -1.57 -19.61 -1.97
C ILE A 190 -1.89 -18.79 -3.20
N TYR A 191 -0.87 -18.59 -4.04
CA TYR A 191 -0.91 -17.75 -5.23
C TYR A 191 -0.90 -18.61 -6.48
N THR A 192 -1.71 -18.25 -7.47
CA THR A 192 -1.75 -18.89 -8.79
C THR A 192 -1.63 -17.83 -9.89
N TYR A 193 -0.88 -18.15 -10.91
CA TYR A 193 -0.53 -17.24 -11.99
C TYR A 193 -0.95 -17.82 -13.35
N ASP A 194 -1.12 -16.98 -14.36
CA ASP A 194 -1.24 -17.41 -15.74
C ASP A 194 0.13 -17.75 -16.33
N PHE A 195 0.12 -18.11 -17.63
CA PHE A 195 1.35 -18.46 -18.35
C PHE A 195 2.32 -17.28 -18.49
N ASP A 196 1.81 -16.05 -18.55
CA ASP A 196 2.59 -14.81 -18.68
C ASP A 196 3.06 -14.28 -17.32
N GLY A 197 2.71 -14.97 -16.23
CA GLY A 197 3.16 -14.63 -14.88
C GLY A 197 2.26 -13.65 -14.13
N LYS A 198 1.05 -13.37 -14.60
CA LYS A 198 0.09 -12.50 -13.95
C LYS A 198 -0.66 -13.26 -12.86
N LEU A 199 -0.85 -12.63 -11.69
CA LEU A 199 -1.57 -13.22 -10.58
C LEU A 199 -3.05 -13.40 -10.94
N LEU A 200 -3.53 -14.64 -10.94
CA LEU A 200 -4.94 -14.98 -11.21
C LEU A 200 -5.76 -15.16 -9.93
N GLU A 201 -5.18 -15.80 -8.92
CA GLU A 201 -5.87 -16.06 -7.66
C GLU A 201 -4.92 -15.97 -6.47
N GLU A 202 -5.46 -15.47 -5.36
CA GLU A 202 -4.89 -15.56 -4.03
C GLU A 202 -5.90 -16.25 -3.10
N LYS A 203 -5.50 -17.33 -2.44
CA LYS A 203 -6.35 -18.13 -1.57
C LYS A 203 -5.87 -18.04 -0.14
N PHE A 204 -6.73 -17.62 0.76
CA PHE A 204 -6.47 -17.59 2.20
C PHE A 204 -7.04 -18.81 2.91
N TYR A 205 -6.17 -19.51 3.66
CA TYR A 205 -6.51 -20.66 4.49
C TYR A 205 -6.22 -20.34 5.95
N ASP A 206 -7.21 -20.59 6.80
CA ASP A 206 -7.13 -20.37 8.25
C ASP A 206 -6.23 -21.39 8.97
N TYR A 207 -6.15 -21.27 10.29
CA TYR A 207 -5.44 -22.20 11.18
C TYR A 207 -5.84 -23.67 10.94
N TYR A 208 -7.10 -23.97 10.67
CA TYR A 208 -7.61 -25.33 10.42
C TYR A 208 -7.38 -25.81 8.99
N LYS A 209 -6.61 -25.11 8.18
CA LYS A 209 -6.38 -25.37 6.74
C LYS A 209 -7.67 -25.36 5.91
N LYS A 210 -8.68 -24.62 6.36
CA LYS A 210 -9.91 -24.41 5.60
C LYS A 210 -9.78 -23.16 4.74
N LEU A 211 -10.14 -23.28 3.46
CA LEU A 211 -10.27 -22.11 2.58
C LEU A 211 -11.31 -21.17 3.17
N THR A 212 -10.94 -19.92 3.39
CA THR A 212 -11.83 -18.90 3.96
C THR A 212 -12.25 -17.91 2.90
N LEU A 213 -11.28 -17.36 2.17
CA LEU A 213 -11.48 -16.36 1.13
C LEU A 213 -10.58 -16.64 -0.07
N LYS A 214 -11.02 -16.18 -1.22
CA LYS A 214 -10.27 -16.22 -2.47
C LYS A 214 -10.46 -14.89 -3.21
N ASP A 215 -9.35 -14.23 -3.50
CA ASP A 215 -9.29 -13.12 -4.44
C ASP A 215 -9.06 -13.65 -5.84
N GLN A 216 -9.78 -13.12 -6.83
CA GLN A 216 -9.60 -13.39 -8.25
C GLN A 216 -9.33 -12.10 -9.00
N TYR A 217 -8.40 -12.19 -9.95
CA TYR A 217 -7.93 -11.05 -10.74
C TYR A 217 -8.16 -11.34 -12.23
N LYS A 218 -8.69 -10.38 -12.98
CA LYS A 218 -8.85 -10.45 -14.43
C LYS A 218 -8.20 -9.23 -15.07
N TYR A 219 -7.58 -9.46 -16.21
CA TYR A 219 -6.82 -8.43 -16.92
C TYR A 219 -7.46 -8.12 -18.27
N ASP A 220 -7.22 -6.93 -18.78
CA ASP A 220 -7.60 -6.54 -20.14
C ASP A 220 -6.53 -6.99 -21.17
N ARG A 221 -6.76 -6.66 -22.46
CA ARG A 221 -5.82 -7.02 -23.55
C ARG A 221 -4.50 -6.27 -23.51
N LYS A 222 -4.38 -5.25 -22.64
CA LYS A 222 -3.18 -4.45 -22.42
C LYS A 222 -2.51 -4.78 -21.09
N ASP A 223 -2.93 -5.89 -20.48
CA ASP A 223 -2.43 -6.37 -19.20
C ASP A 223 -2.77 -5.51 -17.97
N ASN A 224 -3.69 -4.55 -18.11
CA ASN A 224 -4.19 -3.79 -16.98
C ASN A 224 -5.18 -4.64 -16.17
N LEU A 225 -5.15 -4.51 -14.83
CA LEU A 225 -6.13 -5.14 -13.95
C LEU A 225 -7.53 -4.61 -14.28
N LYS A 226 -8.38 -5.45 -14.84
CA LYS A 226 -9.75 -5.08 -15.23
C LYS A 226 -10.75 -5.29 -14.10
N GLU A 227 -10.64 -6.42 -13.39
CA GLU A 227 -11.55 -6.79 -12.30
C GLU A 227 -10.79 -7.45 -11.15
N TRP A 228 -11.23 -7.16 -9.94
CA TRP A 228 -10.91 -7.89 -8.72
C TRP A 228 -12.22 -8.38 -8.09
N ILE A 229 -12.25 -9.65 -7.65
CA ILE A 229 -13.44 -10.31 -7.13
C ILE A 229 -13.07 -11.07 -5.87
N LEU A 230 -13.82 -10.88 -4.79
CA LEU A 230 -13.67 -11.62 -3.54
C LEU A 230 -14.74 -12.71 -3.42
N ILE A 231 -14.30 -13.94 -3.17
CA ILE A 231 -15.15 -15.14 -3.14
C ILE A 231 -14.92 -15.87 -1.80
N ASN A 232 -16.01 -16.31 -1.18
CA ASN A 232 -15.95 -17.12 0.03
C ASN A 232 -15.69 -18.61 -0.26
N LYS A 233 -15.58 -19.41 0.80
CA LYS A 233 -15.35 -20.86 0.74
C LYS A 233 -16.40 -21.64 -0.09
N ASP A 234 -17.63 -21.10 -0.22
CA ASP A 234 -18.75 -21.74 -0.92
C ASP A 234 -18.82 -21.32 -2.40
N GLY A 235 -17.82 -20.57 -2.89
CA GLY A 235 -17.76 -20.10 -4.27
C GLY A 235 -18.66 -18.91 -4.58
N LYS A 236 -19.21 -18.26 -3.56
CA LYS A 236 -20.08 -17.08 -3.71
C LYS A 236 -19.31 -15.79 -3.44
N LEU A 237 -19.76 -14.70 -4.05
CA LEU A 237 -19.27 -13.36 -3.75
C LEU A 237 -19.32 -13.11 -2.24
N ALA A 238 -18.31 -12.45 -1.71
CA ALA A 238 -18.19 -12.07 -0.31
C ALA A 238 -17.79 -10.61 -0.17
N ASN A 239 -18.39 -9.92 0.76
CA ASN A 239 -17.99 -8.56 1.10
C ASN A 239 -16.72 -8.58 1.97
N ASN A 240 -15.78 -7.69 1.67
CA ASN A 240 -14.72 -7.34 2.61
C ASN A 240 -15.28 -6.44 3.74
N TYR A 241 -14.40 -5.98 4.64
CA TYR A 241 -14.79 -5.10 5.76
C TYR A 241 -15.39 -3.74 5.32
N GLU A 242 -15.19 -3.31 4.06
CA GLU A 242 -15.80 -2.11 3.48
C GLU A 242 -17.13 -2.37 2.78
N GLY A 243 -17.64 -3.61 2.79
CA GLY A 243 -18.85 -4.01 2.08
C GLY A 243 -18.66 -4.18 0.57
N ILE A 244 -17.43 -4.45 0.11
CA ILE A 244 -17.05 -4.58 -1.31
C ILE A 244 -16.70 -6.02 -1.62
N ALA A 245 -17.32 -6.58 -2.66
CA ALA A 245 -17.05 -7.92 -3.19
C ALA A 245 -16.37 -7.90 -4.57
N GLU A 246 -16.55 -6.82 -5.33
CA GLU A 246 -16.00 -6.69 -6.69
C GLU A 246 -15.53 -5.25 -6.94
N LYS A 247 -14.41 -5.10 -7.65
CA LYS A 247 -13.92 -3.82 -8.20
C LYS A 247 -13.72 -3.96 -9.70
N SER A 248 -14.19 -2.97 -10.46
CA SER A 248 -13.95 -2.85 -11.90
C SER A 248 -13.17 -1.58 -12.17
N TYR A 249 -12.11 -1.68 -12.97
CA TYR A 249 -11.16 -0.60 -13.24
C TYR A 249 -11.33 -0.08 -14.66
N GLN A 250 -11.26 1.23 -14.82
CA GLN A 250 -11.33 1.92 -16.10
C GLN A 250 -10.04 2.71 -16.33
N TYR A 251 -9.53 2.66 -17.55
CA TYR A 251 -8.26 3.25 -17.94
C TYR A 251 -8.43 4.24 -19.09
N ASN A 252 -7.59 5.28 -19.11
CA ASN A 252 -7.45 6.14 -20.29
C ASN A 252 -6.53 5.49 -21.35
N ARG A 253 -6.31 6.21 -22.47
CA ARG A 253 -5.46 5.71 -23.57
C ARG A 253 -3.99 5.50 -23.16
N LYS A 254 -3.54 6.16 -22.09
CA LYS A 254 -2.19 6.12 -21.54
C LYS A 254 -2.03 5.12 -20.39
N ASN A 255 -3.05 4.26 -20.19
CA ASN A 255 -3.13 3.27 -19.11
C ASN A 255 -3.19 3.83 -17.67
N ASN A 256 -3.52 5.10 -17.49
CA ASN A 256 -3.81 5.64 -16.16
C ASN A 256 -5.24 5.28 -15.74
N ILE A 257 -5.44 4.85 -14.50
CA ILE A 257 -6.76 4.55 -13.92
C ILE A 257 -7.57 5.84 -13.85
N ILE A 258 -8.74 5.89 -14.52
CA ILE A 258 -9.63 7.05 -14.48
C ILE A 258 -10.89 6.81 -13.67
N GLY A 259 -11.22 5.55 -13.34
CA GLY A 259 -12.38 5.20 -12.55
C GLY A 259 -12.28 3.81 -11.94
N ILE A 260 -12.89 3.65 -10.77
CA ILE A 260 -13.10 2.38 -10.09
C ILE A 260 -14.57 2.30 -9.68
N GLU A 261 -15.28 1.27 -10.12
CA GLU A 261 -16.60 0.92 -9.59
C GLU A 261 -16.47 -0.24 -8.62
N MET A 262 -17.18 -0.14 -7.48
CA MET A 262 -17.12 -1.10 -6.38
C MET A 262 -18.52 -1.61 -6.10
N LYS A 263 -18.69 -2.94 -6.15
CA LYS A 263 -19.96 -3.61 -5.92
C LYS A 263 -19.92 -4.46 -4.66
N ASN A 264 -21.07 -4.61 -4.02
CA ASN A 264 -21.26 -5.55 -2.92
C ASN A 264 -21.50 -6.98 -3.44
N ASP A 265 -21.66 -7.94 -2.53
CA ASP A 265 -21.94 -9.37 -2.83
C ASP A 265 -23.29 -9.63 -3.51
N GLN A 266 -24.18 -8.62 -3.55
CA GLN A 266 -25.45 -8.66 -4.30
C GLN A 266 -25.32 -8.08 -5.71
N GLY A 267 -24.12 -7.62 -6.12
CA GLY A 267 -23.86 -7.01 -7.41
C GLY A 267 -24.26 -5.53 -7.54
N ASN A 268 -24.72 -4.91 -6.45
CA ASN A 268 -25.08 -3.49 -6.46
C ASN A 268 -23.81 -2.63 -6.37
N ILE A 269 -23.72 -1.59 -7.21
CA ILE A 269 -22.67 -0.59 -7.09
C ILE A 269 -22.90 0.20 -5.80
N VAL A 270 -21.93 0.18 -4.88
CA VAL A 270 -22.00 0.83 -3.57
C VAL A 270 -21.04 2.00 -3.43
N LYS A 271 -19.92 1.97 -4.18
CA LYS A 271 -18.94 3.07 -4.23
C LYS A 271 -18.41 3.25 -5.64
N LYS A 272 -17.98 4.46 -5.95
CA LYS A 272 -17.18 4.83 -7.14
C LYS A 272 -16.01 5.70 -6.73
N GLU A 273 -14.91 5.63 -7.47
CA GLU A 273 -13.80 6.57 -7.36
C GLU A 273 -13.41 7.05 -8.76
N ILE A 274 -13.19 8.35 -8.92
CA ILE A 274 -12.85 8.99 -10.19
C ILE A 274 -11.52 9.72 -10.03
N PHE A 275 -10.62 9.56 -11.01
CA PHE A 275 -9.26 10.10 -11.00
C PHE A 275 -9.09 11.13 -12.12
N GLN A 276 -8.40 12.21 -11.83
CA GLN A 276 -8.10 13.28 -12.78
C GLN A 276 -6.59 13.54 -12.81
N TYR A 277 -6.04 13.57 -14.02
CA TYR A 277 -4.61 13.76 -14.27
C TYR A 277 -4.35 15.10 -14.95
N GLY A 278 -3.13 15.65 -14.75
CA GLY A 278 -2.61 16.80 -15.48
C GLY A 278 -2.18 16.44 -16.92
N LYS A 279 -1.74 17.44 -17.64
CA LYS A 279 -1.18 17.25 -19.00
C LYS A 279 0.11 16.43 -19.00
N ASP A 280 0.84 16.49 -17.90
CA ASP A 280 2.07 15.75 -17.57
C ASP A 280 1.82 14.37 -16.97
N GLU A 281 0.55 13.91 -17.00
CA GLU A 281 0.11 12.60 -16.50
C GLU A 281 0.24 12.41 -14.98
N LEU A 282 0.59 13.47 -14.25
CA LEU A 282 0.58 13.42 -12.78
C LEU A 282 -0.87 13.43 -12.27
N LEU A 283 -1.15 12.62 -11.25
CA LEU A 283 -2.46 12.57 -10.60
C LEU A 283 -2.72 13.90 -9.86
N LEU A 284 -3.77 14.64 -10.25
CA LEU A 284 -4.12 15.91 -9.61
C LEU A 284 -5.19 15.74 -8.54
N LYS A 285 -6.11 14.78 -8.74
CA LYS A 285 -7.28 14.66 -7.88
C LYS A 285 -7.90 13.27 -7.99
N SER A 286 -8.39 12.75 -6.86
CA SER A 286 -9.40 11.68 -6.84
C SER A 286 -10.63 12.12 -6.04
N VAL A 287 -11.80 11.59 -6.41
CA VAL A 287 -13.05 11.79 -5.65
C VAL A 287 -13.74 10.44 -5.50
N LYS A 288 -14.08 10.10 -4.27
CA LYS A 288 -14.81 8.88 -3.93
C LYS A 288 -16.26 9.21 -3.59
N PHE A 289 -17.17 8.36 -4.04
CA PHE A 289 -18.62 8.52 -3.88
C PHE A 289 -19.22 7.27 -3.25
N TYR A 290 -20.23 7.46 -2.37
CA TYR A 290 -21.24 6.45 -2.15
C TYR A 290 -22.24 6.49 -3.30
N VAL A 291 -22.68 5.30 -3.73
CA VAL A 291 -23.73 5.15 -4.74
C VAL A 291 -24.97 4.60 -4.06
N LYS A 292 -26.07 5.34 -4.15
CA LYS A 292 -27.38 4.94 -3.62
C LYS A 292 -28.42 4.93 -4.73
N PHE A 293 -29.28 3.92 -4.68
CA PHE A 293 -30.44 3.86 -5.55
C PHE A 293 -31.68 4.33 -4.76
N ILE A 294 -32.19 5.54 -5.11
CA ILE A 294 -33.29 6.19 -4.38
C ILE A 294 -34.34 6.57 -5.40
N PHE A 295 -35.59 6.13 -5.21
CA PHE A 295 -36.75 6.40 -6.08
C PHE A 295 -36.47 6.11 -7.57
N GLY A 296 -35.83 4.97 -7.87
CA GLY A 296 -35.54 4.57 -9.25
C GLY A 296 -34.37 5.30 -9.92
N LYS A 297 -33.63 6.13 -9.19
CA LYS A 297 -32.48 6.89 -9.70
C LYS A 297 -31.20 6.60 -8.92
N ILE A 298 -30.09 6.61 -9.63
CA ILE A 298 -28.74 6.53 -9.05
C ILE A 298 -28.37 7.91 -8.53
N HIS A 299 -27.97 7.97 -7.26
CA HIS A 299 -27.42 9.15 -6.60
C HIS A 299 -25.97 8.89 -6.21
N GLU A 300 -25.05 9.70 -6.70
CA GLU A 300 -23.64 9.69 -6.34
C GLU A 300 -23.40 10.76 -5.27
N ILE A 301 -23.10 10.32 -4.05
CA ILE A 301 -22.89 11.17 -2.88
C ILE A 301 -21.40 11.26 -2.62
N PRO A 302 -20.75 12.41 -2.80
CA PRO A 302 -19.31 12.53 -2.55
C PRO A 302 -19.01 12.32 -1.06
N ILE A 303 -17.96 11.55 -0.78
CA ILE A 303 -17.54 11.22 0.60
C ILE A 303 -16.12 11.69 0.88
N GLU A 304 -15.21 11.51 -0.06
CA GLU A 304 -13.80 11.88 0.08
C GLU A 304 -13.29 12.53 -1.21
N LYS A 305 -12.37 13.48 -1.05
CA LYS A 305 -11.57 14.04 -2.14
C LYS A 305 -10.11 14.09 -1.70
N THR A 306 -9.21 13.62 -2.56
CA THR A 306 -7.77 13.80 -2.40
C THR A 306 -7.25 14.66 -3.53
N THR A 307 -6.43 15.66 -3.23
CA THR A 307 -5.76 16.50 -4.22
C THR A 307 -4.25 16.40 -4.08
N PHE A 308 -3.55 16.53 -5.20
CA PHE A 308 -2.10 16.49 -5.27
C PHE A 308 -1.57 17.76 -5.94
N GLN A 309 -0.57 18.35 -5.33
CA GLN A 309 0.16 19.50 -5.87
C GLN A 309 1.64 19.12 -5.94
N TYR A 310 2.31 19.56 -6.98
CA TYR A 310 3.69 19.22 -7.27
C TYR A 310 4.53 20.49 -7.36
N GLU A 311 5.65 20.54 -6.64
CA GLU A 311 6.70 21.54 -6.83
C GLU A 311 7.88 20.85 -7.53
N ARG A 312 8.40 21.50 -8.56
CA ARG A 312 9.55 21.01 -9.33
C ARG A 312 10.82 21.73 -8.92
N TRP A 313 11.95 21.14 -9.22
CA TRP A 313 13.26 21.76 -9.00
C TRP A 313 13.47 23.01 -9.83
#